data_5ab0eabad3036d89350516459b7dd485
#
_entry.id   5ab0eabad3036d89350516459b7dd485
#
_cell.length_a   1.000
_cell.length_b   1.000
_cell.length_c   1.000
_cell.angle_alpha   90.00
_cell.angle_beta   90.00
_cell.angle_gamma   90.00
#
_symmetry.space_group_name_H-M   'P 1'
#
loop_
_entity.id
_entity.type
_entity.pdbx_description
1 polymer ?
#
loop_
_entity_poly.entity_id
_entity_poly.type
_entity_poly.pdbx_seq_one_letter_code
_entity_poly.pdbx_strand_id
1 'polypeptide(L)'
;MKTTMTKVLVLMPVLAVLAAGAALARADGDVPVRVPVDADGVQRVAIVGGSYFFRPNHVIVRAHVPVELTVSAEAGVVPHSFEIDAPQAGIAMRTELGTTPKTFRFTPAQPGRFAYYCTHRLLFFRSHRERGMEGVLDVEAAP
;
A
#
# COMPACT_ATOMS: atom_id res chain seq x y z
N MET A 1 58.28 -59.33 20.01
CA MET A 1 57.94 -58.22 19.11
C MET A 1 56.53 -57.74 19.42
N LYS A 2 56.36 -56.54 20.05
CA LYS A 2 55.06 -55.98 20.41
C LYS A 2 54.77 -54.88 19.38
N THR A 3 53.78 -55.10 18.52
CA THR A 3 53.37 -54.12 17.51
C THR A 3 52.30 -53.19 18.13
N THR A 4 52.65 -51.94 18.34
CA THR A 4 51.76 -50.91 18.89
C THR A 4 50.94 -50.35 17.72
N MET A 5 49.59 -50.60 17.70
CA MET A 5 48.67 -50.00 16.79
C MET A 5 48.29 -48.59 17.27
N THR A 6 48.76 -47.58 16.58
CA THR A 6 48.40 -46.20 16.80
C THR A 6 47.02 -45.95 16.14
N LYS A 7 45.99 -45.66 16.99
CA LYS A 7 44.69 -45.24 16.50
C LYS A 7 44.76 -43.77 16.09
N VAL A 8 44.63 -43.51 14.80
CA VAL A 8 44.48 -42.15 14.26
C VAL A 8 43.02 -41.77 14.41
N LEU A 9 42.74 -40.79 15.30
CA LEU A 9 41.43 -40.21 15.45
C LEU A 9 41.27 -39.09 14.41
N VAL A 10 40.49 -39.37 13.36
CA VAL A 10 40.14 -38.37 12.33
C VAL A 10 39.02 -37.51 12.88
N LEU A 11 39.34 -36.27 13.24
CA LEU A 11 38.37 -35.26 13.64
C LEU A 11 37.77 -34.66 12.35
N MET A 12 36.53 -35.03 11.99
CA MET A 12 35.77 -34.35 10.95
C MET A 12 35.22 -33.00 11.46
N PRO A 13 35.48 -31.88 10.79
CA PRO A 13 34.80 -30.64 11.14
C PRO A 13 33.34 -30.70 10.66
N VAL A 14 32.40 -30.59 11.59
CA VAL A 14 30.99 -30.35 11.27
C VAL A 14 30.85 -28.92 10.78
N LEU A 15 30.68 -28.79 9.47
CA LEU A 15 30.37 -27.52 8.83
C LEU A 15 28.91 -27.16 9.14
N ALA A 16 28.70 -26.32 10.15
CA ALA A 16 27.38 -25.76 10.44
C ALA A 16 27.00 -24.76 9.34
N VAL A 17 26.17 -25.21 8.40
CA VAL A 17 25.53 -24.31 7.43
C VAL A 17 24.46 -23.53 8.16
N LEU A 18 24.76 -22.28 8.55
CA LEU A 18 23.75 -21.30 8.94
C LEU A 18 22.93 -20.96 7.67
N ALA A 19 21.77 -21.59 7.55
CA ALA A 19 20.74 -21.12 6.64
C ALA A 19 20.21 -19.77 7.19
N ALA A 20 20.79 -18.67 6.74
CA ALA A 20 20.20 -17.35 6.90
C ALA A 20 18.92 -17.33 6.05
N GLY A 21 17.80 -17.70 6.65
CA GLY A 21 16.47 -17.47 6.11
C GLY A 21 16.28 -15.98 6.00
N ALA A 22 16.50 -15.41 4.80
CA ALA A 22 16.04 -14.09 4.47
C ALA A 22 14.51 -14.14 4.56
N ALA A 23 13.96 -13.71 5.69
CA ALA A 23 12.56 -13.34 5.81
C ALA A 23 12.37 -12.18 4.82
N LEU A 24 11.83 -12.47 3.65
CA LEU A 24 11.26 -11.46 2.77
C LEU A 24 10.12 -10.84 3.56
N ALA A 25 10.43 -9.75 4.25
CA ALA A 25 9.43 -8.88 4.82
C ALA A 25 8.54 -8.42 3.64
N ARG A 26 7.32 -8.92 3.61
CA ARG A 26 6.24 -8.33 2.84
C ARG A 26 5.94 -6.96 3.43
N ALA A 27 6.76 -5.99 3.08
CA ALA A 27 6.49 -4.58 3.31
C ALA A 27 5.63 -4.06 2.14
N ASP A 28 4.49 -4.73 1.91
CA ASP A 28 3.54 -4.32 0.91
C ASP A 28 2.33 -3.70 1.60
N GLY A 29 2.32 -2.40 1.72
CA GLY A 29 1.10 -1.62 1.92
C GLY A 29 1.03 -0.72 3.14
N ASP A 30 1.82 -0.91 4.18
CA ASP A 30 1.68 -0.15 5.43
C ASP A 30 2.65 1.03 5.59
N VAL A 31 3.57 1.24 4.65
CA VAL A 31 4.50 2.38 4.70
C VAL A 31 3.80 3.62 4.14
N PRO A 32 3.62 4.68 4.94
CA PRO A 32 3.03 5.92 4.47
C PRO A 32 3.84 6.54 3.32
N VAL A 33 3.16 6.86 2.23
CA VAL A 33 3.76 7.55 1.08
C VAL A 33 3.52 9.04 1.20
N ARG A 34 4.57 9.78 1.52
CA ARG A 34 4.55 11.24 1.50
C ARG A 34 4.74 11.74 0.08
N VAL A 35 3.72 12.40 -0.45
CA VAL A 35 3.72 12.90 -1.82
C VAL A 35 4.50 14.23 -1.88
N PRO A 36 5.54 14.32 -2.71
CA PRO A 36 6.26 15.58 -2.89
C PRO A 36 5.36 16.59 -3.61
N VAL A 37 5.71 17.87 -3.45
CA VAL A 37 5.17 18.95 -4.30
C VAL A 37 6.11 19.07 -5.48
N ASP A 38 5.61 18.85 -6.68
CA ASP A 38 6.37 18.97 -7.92
C ASP A 38 6.73 20.43 -8.21
N ALA A 39 7.61 20.66 -9.19
CA ALA A 39 8.08 21.99 -9.56
C ALA A 39 6.95 22.94 -10.02
N ASP A 40 5.84 22.40 -10.49
CA ASP A 40 4.63 23.14 -10.89
C ASP A 40 3.64 23.36 -9.73
N GLY A 41 4.00 22.99 -8.51
CA GLY A 41 3.19 23.18 -7.31
C GLY A 41 2.09 22.13 -7.10
N VAL A 42 2.12 21.01 -7.81
CA VAL A 42 1.10 19.94 -7.72
C VAL A 42 1.67 18.71 -7.02
N GLN A 43 0.86 18.08 -6.19
CA GLN A 43 1.16 16.79 -5.56
C GLN A 43 0.54 15.67 -6.40
N ARG A 44 1.35 14.78 -6.96
CA ARG A 44 0.86 13.69 -7.82
C ARG A 44 1.04 12.33 -7.18
N VAL A 45 -0.03 11.56 -7.13
CA VAL A 45 -0.02 10.21 -6.58
C VAL A 45 -0.92 9.28 -7.39
N ALA A 46 -0.50 8.04 -7.53
CA ALA A 46 -1.29 6.97 -8.11
C ALA A 46 -1.65 5.93 -7.03
N ILE A 47 -2.92 5.48 -7.05
CA ILE A 47 -3.41 4.39 -6.20
C ILE A 47 -3.95 3.29 -7.11
N VAL A 48 -3.50 2.06 -6.87
CA VAL A 48 -3.97 0.86 -7.57
C VAL A 48 -4.79 0.02 -6.62
N GLY A 49 -6.01 -0.34 -7.01
CA GLY A 49 -6.85 -1.31 -6.33
C GLY A 49 -6.65 -2.72 -6.88
N GLY A 50 -6.81 -3.72 -6.04
CA GLY A 50 -6.77 -5.13 -6.43
C GLY A 50 -7.64 -5.95 -5.48
N SER A 51 -7.37 -7.25 -5.37
CA SER A 51 -8.17 -8.17 -4.55
C SER A 51 -8.19 -7.79 -3.07
N TYR A 52 -9.10 -6.87 -2.71
CA TYR A 52 -9.35 -6.33 -1.37
C TYR A 52 -8.20 -5.48 -0.78
N PHE A 53 -7.45 -4.78 -1.63
CA PHE A 53 -6.42 -3.84 -1.19
C PHE A 53 -6.42 -2.56 -2.03
N PHE A 54 -5.79 -1.52 -1.50
CA PHE A 54 -5.26 -0.38 -2.24
C PHE A 54 -3.76 -0.26 -2.00
N ARG A 55 -3.02 0.16 -3.03
CA ARG A 55 -1.58 0.46 -2.94
C ARG A 55 -1.26 1.80 -3.61
N PRO A 56 -0.65 2.73 -2.85
CA PRO A 56 -0.46 2.70 -1.40
C PRO A 56 -1.79 2.73 -0.65
N ASN A 57 -1.81 2.23 0.61
CA ASN A 57 -2.97 2.30 1.50
C ASN A 57 -2.89 3.47 2.50
N HIS A 58 -1.76 4.18 2.54
CA HIS A 58 -1.57 5.38 3.34
C HIS A 58 -0.81 6.43 2.53
N VAL A 59 -1.49 7.51 2.18
CA VAL A 59 -0.98 8.63 1.39
C VAL A 59 -0.98 9.88 2.24
N ILE A 60 0.12 10.62 2.22
CA ILE A 60 0.28 11.89 2.97
C ILE A 60 0.45 13.02 1.96
N VAL A 61 -0.45 14.00 2.02
CA VAL A 61 -0.43 15.23 1.20
C VAL A 61 -0.51 16.48 2.08
N ARG A 62 -0.32 17.66 1.50
CA ARG A 62 -0.41 18.95 2.20
C ARG A 62 -1.75 19.63 1.90
N ALA A 63 -2.34 20.25 2.92
CA ALA A 63 -3.49 21.13 2.76
C ALA A 63 -3.14 22.35 1.89
N HIS A 64 -4.12 22.89 1.20
CA HIS A 64 -4.03 24.06 0.32
C HIS A 64 -3.07 23.91 -0.87
N VAL A 65 -2.56 22.70 -1.12
CA VAL A 65 -1.72 22.38 -2.29
C VAL A 65 -2.53 21.48 -3.22
N PRO A 66 -2.63 21.79 -4.52
CA PRO A 66 -3.36 20.95 -5.47
C PRO A 66 -2.85 19.51 -5.49
N VAL A 67 -3.77 18.57 -5.55
CA VAL A 67 -3.50 17.14 -5.66
C VAL A 67 -4.07 16.62 -6.98
N GLU A 68 -3.27 15.85 -7.68
CA GLU A 68 -3.69 15.05 -8.83
C GLU A 68 -3.59 13.57 -8.47
N LEU A 69 -4.73 12.97 -8.19
CA LEU A 69 -4.87 11.58 -7.79
C LEU A 69 -5.30 10.73 -8.96
N THR A 70 -4.47 9.78 -9.36
CA THR A 70 -4.80 8.80 -10.39
C THR A 70 -5.15 7.47 -9.76
N VAL A 71 -6.31 6.91 -10.11
CA VAL A 71 -6.80 5.63 -9.58
C VAL A 71 -7.04 4.63 -10.70
N SER A 72 -6.68 3.38 -10.45
CA SER A 72 -6.93 2.25 -11.37
C SER A 72 -7.09 0.96 -10.58
N ALA A 73 -7.45 -0.13 -11.27
CA ALA A 73 -7.44 -1.47 -10.70
C ALA A 73 -6.50 -2.39 -11.48
N GLU A 74 -5.96 -3.39 -10.81
CA GLU A 74 -5.34 -4.54 -11.48
C GLU A 74 -6.37 -5.26 -12.35
N ALA A 75 -5.90 -5.94 -13.39
CA ALA A 75 -6.76 -6.78 -14.22
C ALA A 75 -7.38 -7.90 -13.37
N GLY A 76 -8.69 -8.06 -13.47
CA GLY A 76 -9.43 -9.06 -12.72
C GLY A 76 -10.92 -9.07 -13.07
N VAL A 77 -11.64 -10.02 -12.51
CA VAL A 77 -13.10 -10.18 -12.73
C VAL A 77 -13.94 -9.60 -11.60
N VAL A 78 -13.32 -9.27 -10.47
CA VAL A 78 -14.01 -8.70 -9.32
C VAL A 78 -14.12 -7.19 -9.49
N PRO A 79 -15.34 -6.61 -9.47
CA PRO A 79 -15.50 -5.17 -9.60
C PRO A 79 -15.03 -4.44 -8.35
N HIS A 80 -14.43 -3.27 -8.53
CA HIS A 80 -13.96 -2.42 -7.45
C HIS A 80 -14.37 -0.97 -7.69
N SER A 81 -14.55 -0.22 -6.61
CA SER A 81 -14.77 1.22 -6.64
C SER A 81 -13.73 1.93 -5.78
N PHE A 82 -13.61 3.22 -5.98
CA PHE A 82 -12.84 4.13 -5.14
C PHE A 82 -13.73 5.27 -4.69
N GLU A 83 -13.77 5.52 -3.40
CA GLU A 83 -14.54 6.61 -2.82
C GLU A 83 -13.77 7.30 -1.70
N ILE A 84 -13.80 8.65 -1.70
CA ILE A 84 -13.47 9.50 -0.56
C ILE A 84 -14.69 10.41 -0.36
N ASP A 85 -15.24 10.39 0.84
CA ASP A 85 -16.37 11.24 1.22
C ASP A 85 -15.94 12.15 2.37
N ALA A 86 -15.38 13.31 2.02
CA ALA A 86 -14.91 14.33 2.94
C ALA A 86 -15.20 15.74 2.39
N PRO A 87 -16.49 16.09 2.15
CA PRO A 87 -16.87 17.34 1.53
C PRO A 87 -16.42 18.56 2.33
N GLN A 88 -16.34 18.46 3.66
CA GLN A 88 -15.84 19.51 4.54
C GLN A 88 -14.35 19.86 4.28
N ALA A 89 -13.60 18.93 3.72
CA ALA A 89 -12.21 19.15 3.32
C ALA A 89 -12.06 19.45 1.81
N GLY A 90 -13.17 19.63 1.10
CA GLY A 90 -13.15 19.82 -0.35
C GLY A 90 -12.78 18.55 -1.12
N ILE A 91 -12.98 17.37 -0.51
CA ILE A 91 -12.61 16.08 -1.11
C ILE A 91 -13.85 15.20 -1.15
N ALA A 92 -14.50 15.13 -2.31
CA ALA A 92 -15.62 14.23 -2.53
C ALA A 92 -15.50 13.63 -3.92
N MET A 93 -15.22 12.34 -3.99
CA MET A 93 -15.11 11.63 -5.27
C MET A 93 -15.54 10.19 -5.13
N ARG A 94 -16.16 9.67 -6.20
CA ARG A 94 -16.56 8.28 -6.32
C ARG A 94 -16.41 7.84 -7.76
N THR A 95 -15.84 6.66 -7.97
CA THR A 95 -15.72 6.07 -9.32
C THR A 95 -15.61 4.55 -9.26
N GLU A 96 -16.10 3.90 -10.30
CA GLU A 96 -15.76 2.51 -10.58
C GLU A 96 -14.32 2.43 -11.07
N LEU A 97 -13.58 1.43 -10.58
CA LEU A 97 -12.21 1.17 -11.00
C LEU A 97 -12.16 0.18 -12.16
N GLY A 98 -11.24 0.42 -13.06
CA GLY A 98 -10.85 -0.49 -14.13
C GLY A 98 -9.35 -0.38 -14.38
N THR A 99 -8.86 -1.12 -15.36
CA THR A 99 -7.44 -1.08 -15.76
C THR A 99 -7.05 0.25 -16.40
N THR A 100 -8.02 0.99 -16.95
CA THR A 100 -7.79 2.35 -17.48
C THR A 100 -7.74 3.33 -16.32
N PRO A 101 -6.61 4.04 -16.10
CA PRO A 101 -6.49 5.01 -15.04
C PRO A 101 -7.47 6.19 -15.18
N LYS A 102 -7.98 6.67 -14.07
CA LYS A 102 -8.82 7.88 -13.97
C LYS A 102 -8.15 8.86 -13.02
N THR A 103 -8.09 10.13 -13.43
CA THR A 103 -7.42 11.18 -12.66
C THR A 103 -8.43 12.18 -12.13
N PHE A 104 -8.31 12.46 -10.83
CA PHE A 104 -9.10 13.47 -10.10
C PHE A 104 -8.17 14.57 -9.63
N ARG A 105 -8.68 15.81 -9.67
CA ARG A 105 -7.98 16.99 -9.17
C ARG A 105 -8.79 17.63 -8.06
N PHE A 106 -8.13 17.90 -6.94
CA PHE A 106 -8.73 18.59 -5.81
C PHE A 106 -7.66 19.34 -5.02
N THR A 107 -8.09 20.28 -4.18
CA THR A 107 -7.19 20.97 -3.25
C THR A 107 -7.77 20.80 -1.85
N PRO A 108 -7.11 20.02 -0.96
CA PRO A 108 -7.61 19.84 0.40
C PRO A 108 -7.72 21.17 1.13
N ALA A 109 -8.90 21.50 1.66
CA ALA A 109 -9.17 22.78 2.32
C ALA A 109 -8.68 22.82 3.77
N GLN A 110 -8.46 21.66 4.40
CA GLN A 110 -8.04 21.57 5.80
C GLN A 110 -7.27 20.26 6.07
N PRO A 111 -6.41 20.27 7.10
CA PRO A 111 -5.76 19.05 7.57
C PRO A 111 -6.78 18.04 8.14
N GLY A 112 -6.43 16.77 8.09
CA GLY A 112 -7.26 15.69 8.63
C GLY A 112 -6.88 14.34 8.04
N ARG A 113 -7.54 13.29 8.54
CA ARG A 113 -7.39 11.93 8.04
C ARG A 113 -8.71 11.48 7.43
N PHE A 114 -8.68 11.18 6.14
CA PHE A 114 -9.84 10.83 5.35
C PHE A 114 -9.67 9.42 4.78
N ALA A 115 -10.64 8.56 5.03
CA ALA A 115 -10.62 7.21 4.49
C ALA A 115 -10.94 7.23 3.00
N TYR A 116 -10.24 6.41 2.22
CA TYR A 116 -10.70 5.98 0.91
C TYR A 116 -10.97 4.48 0.93
N TYR A 117 -12.02 4.06 0.24
CA TYR A 117 -12.51 2.70 0.37
C TYR A 117 -13.26 2.24 -0.87
N CYS A 118 -13.44 0.91 -0.97
CA CYS A 118 -14.30 0.27 -1.95
C CYS A 118 -15.69 0.04 -1.36
N THR A 119 -16.74 0.43 -2.08
CA THR A 119 -18.14 0.27 -1.66
C THR A 119 -18.78 -1.04 -2.10
N HIS A 120 -18.11 -1.82 -2.93
CA HIS A 120 -18.68 -3.07 -3.45
C HIS A 120 -18.93 -4.10 -2.35
N ARG A 121 -20.02 -4.82 -2.52
CA ARG A 121 -20.44 -5.99 -1.73
C ARG A 121 -21.11 -6.99 -2.65
N LEU A 122 -20.75 -8.24 -2.53
CA LEU A 122 -21.46 -9.32 -3.23
C LEU A 122 -22.53 -9.93 -2.31
N LEU A 123 -23.80 -9.71 -2.63
CA LEU A 123 -24.97 -10.24 -1.91
C LEU A 123 -24.86 -10.02 -0.37
N PHE A 124 -24.91 -11.11 0.39
CA PHE A 124 -24.82 -11.12 1.86
C PHE A 124 -23.40 -11.32 2.39
N PHE A 125 -22.39 -11.39 1.52
CA PHE A 125 -21.00 -11.51 1.94
C PHE A 125 -20.48 -10.19 2.51
N ARG A 126 -19.35 -10.26 3.23
CA ARG A 126 -18.64 -9.06 3.70
C ARG A 126 -18.30 -8.15 2.54
N SER A 127 -18.48 -6.85 2.73
CA SER A 127 -18.09 -5.85 1.74
C SER A 127 -16.57 -5.88 1.49
N HIS A 128 -16.13 -5.32 0.38
CA HIS A 128 -14.71 -5.23 0.09
C HIS A 128 -13.96 -4.41 1.14
N ARG A 129 -14.59 -3.35 1.67
CA ARG A 129 -14.06 -2.58 2.79
C ARG A 129 -13.86 -3.43 4.04
N GLU A 130 -14.84 -4.22 4.44
CA GLU A 130 -14.75 -5.15 5.58
C GLU A 130 -13.70 -6.25 5.39
N ARG A 131 -13.22 -6.45 4.15
CA ARG A 131 -12.12 -7.36 3.80
C ARG A 131 -10.76 -6.66 3.76
N GLY A 132 -10.71 -5.34 4.10
CA GLY A 132 -9.49 -4.55 4.14
C GLY A 132 -9.26 -3.66 2.93
N MET A 133 -10.22 -3.55 1.98
CA MET A 133 -10.08 -2.66 0.82
C MET A 133 -10.39 -1.21 1.22
N GLU A 134 -9.51 -0.65 2.02
CA GLU A 134 -9.52 0.74 2.45
C GLU A 134 -8.10 1.28 2.66
N GLY A 135 -7.98 2.58 2.72
CA GLY A 135 -6.75 3.28 3.02
C GLY A 135 -7.03 4.66 3.60
N VAL A 136 -5.98 5.41 3.85
CA VAL A 136 -6.02 6.73 4.48
C VAL A 136 -5.31 7.76 3.62
N LEU A 137 -6.02 8.85 3.32
CA LEU A 137 -5.45 10.10 2.86
C LEU A 137 -5.24 10.99 4.08
N ASP A 138 -3.98 11.17 4.47
CA ASP A 138 -3.56 12.02 5.58
C ASP A 138 -3.20 13.39 5.02
N VAL A 139 -3.96 14.41 5.37
CA VAL A 139 -3.74 15.78 4.93
C VAL A 139 -3.06 16.53 6.07
N GLU A 140 -1.79 16.86 5.88
CA GLU A 140 -1.04 17.64 6.85
C GLU A 140 -1.21 19.15 6.62
N ALA A 141 -1.04 19.94 7.67
CA ALA A 141 -0.97 21.39 7.53
C ALA A 141 0.16 21.78 6.57
N ALA A 142 -0.07 22.82 5.77
CA ALA A 142 1.02 23.46 5.04
C ALA A 142 2.02 24.07 6.03
N PRO A 143 3.34 24.04 5.73
CA PRO A 143 4.38 24.64 6.58
C PRO A 143 4.23 26.16 6.70
#